data_94c04f9acde7be640f4b7d22d639db47
#
_entry.id   94c04f9acde7be640f4b7d22d639db47
#
_cell.length_a   1.000
_cell.length_b   1.000
_cell.length_c   1.000
_cell.angle_alpha   90.00
_cell.angle_beta   90.00
_cell.angle_gamma   90.00
#
_symmetry.space_group_name_H-M   'P 1'
#
loop_
_entity.id
_entity.type
_entity.pdbx_description
1 polymer ?
#
loop_
_entity_poly.entity_id
_entity_poly.type
_entity_poly.pdbx_seq_one_letter_code
_entity_poly.pdbx_strand_id
1 'polypeptide(L)'
;MEHQFHSVEQTILDLYAAFKFEEAHQFIAGFLNSIDWSKQDPNLHLHFLFYQYEANFKQGNATKSGEVLKHIESLFPIYESRLSDLMKGRFYLASVQLKVARKEMSDIEPLLFTSIELFEGISDFIRTSSAYMTLGAIKKIFGDVKASEDAYWKAIGILEQTDSMSTLASAYVSLGMIKYDVAQFDSSFDFYNKALTLYDQEKNLYGKCAVLVNFGNLYRRLSDNQKALEYYGKALDLNHHLNRKTGIATVNTNLGNVYSNLKDFERAIMYYEQAISIYEELGNKDPLFMILMNIGFVYLQKGEHEKAEYYYKKAFQDNHVFGNYTEELTYHINMGALYIETKAYDLAWEHNQKGYDLSIEKNDDSRKYEFLCNLGMIEYTRSIHSAVLDSALEKLLICFKYAETNVLKSEKSHYARHISQIYTLKEDWKNALNYHRVFHSLELELNNRDYVRQAEIIEYNRKLMNVELKQQTEMSALREQAKLLHDILPSTIANRIIAGEKSIAEETQSVSIFFSDIVGFTTIAESIAPSELVKYLNELFSMFDNIAHKHGIEKIKTIGDSYMAVCGIPEHKHDHALRMAEFAKEILCCTNAFLFKDKKIEIRIGIHAGPVV
;
A
#
# COMPACT_ATOMS: atom_id res chain seq x y z
N MET A 1 -7.24 -33.02 -25.63
CA MET A 1 -6.20 -31.99 -25.60
C MET A 1 -6.78 -30.60 -25.22
N GLU A 2 -7.79 -30.05 -25.93
CA GLU A 2 -8.39 -28.76 -25.56
C GLU A 2 -8.86 -28.69 -24.11
N HIS A 3 -9.53 -29.72 -23.61
CA HIS A 3 -9.92 -29.81 -22.18
C HIS A 3 -8.73 -29.77 -21.22
N GLN A 4 -7.59 -30.34 -21.60
CA GLN A 4 -6.38 -30.33 -20.79
C GLN A 4 -5.79 -28.93 -20.74
N PHE A 5 -5.71 -28.21 -21.86
CA PHE A 5 -5.21 -26.84 -21.91
C PHE A 5 -6.06 -25.88 -21.09
N HIS A 6 -7.39 -25.97 -21.20
CA HIS A 6 -8.30 -25.15 -20.42
C HIS A 6 -8.19 -25.40 -18.90
N SER A 7 -8.06 -26.67 -18.48
CA SER A 7 -7.84 -27.02 -17.07
C SER A 7 -6.52 -26.47 -16.53
N VAL A 8 -5.46 -26.50 -17.34
CA VAL A 8 -4.15 -25.95 -16.99
C VAL A 8 -4.21 -24.43 -16.87
N GLU A 9 -4.86 -23.76 -17.82
CA GLU A 9 -5.05 -22.31 -17.79
C GLU A 9 -5.84 -21.90 -16.54
N GLN A 10 -6.92 -22.57 -16.21
CA GLN A 10 -7.70 -22.29 -15.01
C GLN A 10 -6.84 -22.44 -13.74
N THR A 11 -6.02 -23.48 -13.66
CA THR A 11 -5.08 -23.66 -12.52
C THR A 11 -4.08 -22.49 -12.43
N ILE A 12 -3.56 -22.00 -13.56
CA ILE A 12 -2.65 -20.86 -13.59
C ILE A 12 -3.36 -19.59 -13.10
N LEU A 13 -4.59 -19.36 -13.56
CA LEU A 13 -5.39 -18.21 -13.15
C LEU A 13 -5.73 -18.26 -11.65
N ASP A 14 -6.05 -19.44 -11.12
CA ASP A 14 -6.31 -19.64 -9.69
C ASP A 14 -5.04 -19.36 -8.85
N LEU A 15 -3.87 -19.81 -9.31
CA LEU A 15 -2.59 -19.50 -8.67
C LEU A 15 -2.26 -18.00 -8.73
N TYR A 16 -2.60 -17.34 -9.85
CA TYR A 16 -2.42 -15.89 -10.00
C TYR A 16 -3.38 -15.12 -9.09
N ALA A 17 -4.64 -15.54 -8.99
CA ALA A 17 -5.62 -14.95 -8.09
C ALA A 17 -5.21 -15.12 -6.62
N ALA A 18 -4.55 -16.24 -6.29
CA ALA A 18 -3.96 -16.48 -4.97
C ALA A 18 -2.58 -15.82 -4.77
N PHE A 19 -2.06 -15.08 -5.76
CA PHE A 19 -0.72 -14.45 -5.78
C PHE A 19 0.45 -15.43 -5.55
N LYS A 20 0.28 -16.71 -5.91
CA LYS A 20 1.26 -17.78 -5.79
C LYS A 20 2.13 -17.89 -7.06
N PHE A 21 2.83 -16.82 -7.41
CA PHE A 21 3.54 -16.71 -8.67
C PHE A 21 4.70 -17.69 -8.82
N GLU A 22 5.41 -18.07 -7.73
CA GLU A 22 6.47 -19.09 -7.79
C GLU A 22 5.88 -20.48 -8.05
N GLU A 23 4.79 -20.84 -7.37
CA GLU A 23 4.05 -22.08 -7.63
C GLU A 23 3.53 -22.12 -9.08
N ALA A 24 3.00 -21.00 -9.57
CA ALA A 24 2.54 -20.84 -10.95
C ALA A 24 3.71 -21.03 -11.93
N HIS A 25 4.85 -20.39 -11.69
CA HIS A 25 6.04 -20.55 -12.54
C HIS A 25 6.47 -22.00 -12.64
N GLN A 26 6.59 -22.71 -11.50
CA GLN A 26 7.01 -24.12 -11.46
C GLN A 26 5.99 -25.02 -12.17
N PHE A 27 4.70 -24.78 -11.95
CA PHE A 27 3.62 -25.53 -12.60
C PHE A 27 3.65 -25.33 -14.12
N ILE A 28 3.78 -24.08 -14.61
CA ILE A 28 3.85 -23.76 -16.04
C ILE A 28 5.11 -24.39 -16.67
N ALA A 29 6.26 -24.29 -16.01
CA ALA A 29 7.50 -24.88 -16.51
C ALA A 29 7.39 -26.41 -16.66
N GLY A 30 6.81 -27.09 -15.67
CA GLY A 30 6.53 -28.53 -15.74
C GLY A 30 5.60 -28.87 -16.90
N PHE A 31 4.55 -28.08 -17.10
CA PHE A 31 3.61 -28.25 -18.20
C PHE A 31 4.25 -28.04 -19.57
N LEU A 32 5.00 -26.94 -19.76
CA LEU A 32 5.70 -26.64 -21.02
C LEU A 32 6.67 -27.74 -21.41
N ASN A 33 7.38 -28.36 -20.45
CA ASN A 33 8.31 -29.48 -20.69
C ASN A 33 7.61 -30.80 -21.00
N SER A 34 6.32 -30.93 -20.70
CA SER A 34 5.56 -32.19 -20.92
C SER A 34 4.99 -32.34 -22.33
N ILE A 35 5.06 -31.29 -23.16
CA ILE A 35 4.39 -31.22 -24.47
C ILE A 35 5.38 -31.09 -25.63
N ASP A 36 5.12 -31.80 -26.71
CA ASP A 36 5.80 -31.61 -28.00
C ASP A 36 5.15 -30.44 -28.77
N TRP A 37 5.70 -29.24 -28.55
CA TRP A 37 5.18 -27.98 -29.12
C TRP A 37 5.36 -27.90 -30.66
N SER A 38 6.21 -28.72 -31.25
CA SER A 38 6.36 -28.73 -32.71
C SER A 38 5.09 -29.13 -33.46
N LYS A 39 4.16 -29.81 -32.76
CA LYS A 39 2.86 -30.27 -33.27
C LYS A 39 1.68 -29.47 -32.82
N GLN A 40 1.90 -28.38 -32.07
CA GLN A 40 0.84 -27.55 -31.51
C GLN A 40 0.71 -26.20 -32.24
N ASP A 41 -0.38 -25.46 -31.94
CA ASP A 41 -0.55 -24.10 -32.43
C ASP A 41 0.50 -23.18 -31.82
N PRO A 42 1.24 -22.39 -32.62
CA PRO A 42 2.18 -21.39 -32.12
C PRO A 42 1.59 -20.39 -31.13
N ASN A 43 0.35 -19.97 -31.34
CA ASN A 43 -0.34 -19.05 -30.41
C ASN A 43 -0.51 -19.66 -29.03
N LEU A 44 -0.85 -20.95 -28.96
CA LEU A 44 -1.01 -21.67 -27.70
C LEU A 44 0.33 -21.85 -26.97
N HIS A 45 1.40 -22.16 -27.71
CA HIS A 45 2.75 -22.26 -27.15
C HIS A 45 3.18 -20.92 -26.52
N LEU A 46 3.07 -19.83 -27.29
CA LEU A 46 3.43 -18.51 -26.77
C LEU A 46 2.51 -18.06 -25.63
N HIS A 47 1.24 -18.43 -25.63
CA HIS A 47 0.30 -18.11 -24.56
C HIS A 47 0.80 -18.61 -23.19
N PHE A 48 1.24 -19.87 -23.10
CA PHE A 48 1.80 -20.43 -21.87
C PHE A 48 3.19 -19.87 -21.52
N LEU A 49 4.03 -19.57 -22.51
CA LEU A 49 5.29 -18.88 -22.28
C LEU A 49 5.08 -17.47 -21.72
N PHE A 50 4.05 -16.74 -22.18
CA PHE A 50 3.70 -15.44 -21.61
C PHE A 50 3.17 -15.54 -20.18
N TYR A 51 2.42 -16.58 -19.82
CA TYR A 51 2.10 -16.79 -18.40
C TYR A 51 3.36 -17.05 -17.57
N GLN A 52 4.32 -17.82 -18.06
CA GLN A 52 5.60 -18.02 -17.37
C GLN A 52 6.39 -16.71 -17.22
N TYR A 53 6.41 -15.88 -18.26
CA TYR A 53 7.01 -14.55 -18.23
C TYR A 53 6.33 -13.66 -17.16
N GLU A 54 5.01 -13.57 -17.19
CA GLU A 54 4.22 -12.74 -16.27
C GLU A 54 4.38 -13.17 -14.81
N ALA A 55 4.44 -14.48 -14.53
CA ALA A 55 4.69 -15.01 -13.19
C ALA A 55 6.02 -14.53 -12.63
N ASN A 56 7.10 -14.63 -13.42
CA ASN A 56 8.43 -14.17 -13.02
C ASN A 56 8.48 -12.64 -12.90
N PHE A 57 7.84 -11.92 -13.81
CA PHE A 57 7.83 -10.46 -13.81
C PHE A 57 7.10 -9.89 -12.59
N LYS A 58 5.95 -10.46 -12.22
CA LYS A 58 5.18 -10.07 -11.03
C LYS A 58 5.91 -10.38 -9.71
N GLN A 59 6.84 -11.35 -9.72
CA GLN A 59 7.75 -11.59 -8.60
C GLN A 59 8.90 -10.58 -8.50
N GLY A 60 9.09 -9.74 -9.52
CA GLY A 60 10.24 -8.85 -9.63
C GLY A 60 11.53 -9.56 -10.07
N ASN A 61 11.44 -10.79 -10.58
CA ASN A 61 12.60 -11.55 -11.06
C ASN A 61 12.90 -11.22 -12.53
N ALA A 62 13.57 -10.09 -12.74
CA ALA A 62 13.92 -9.61 -14.09
C ALA A 62 14.82 -10.58 -14.86
N THR A 63 15.69 -11.34 -14.18
CA THR A 63 16.58 -12.31 -14.81
C THR A 63 15.79 -13.47 -15.42
N LYS A 64 14.96 -14.15 -14.62
CA LYS A 64 14.11 -15.25 -15.10
C LYS A 64 13.10 -14.78 -16.14
N SER A 65 12.50 -13.61 -15.98
CA SER A 65 11.61 -13.00 -16.99
C SER A 65 12.35 -12.81 -18.31
N GLY A 66 13.58 -12.30 -18.24
CA GLY A 66 14.41 -12.07 -19.42
C GLY A 66 14.82 -13.36 -20.13
N GLU A 67 15.06 -14.45 -19.42
CA GLU A 67 15.34 -15.76 -20.03
C GLU A 67 14.13 -16.30 -20.81
N VAL A 68 12.94 -16.20 -20.21
CA VAL A 68 11.69 -16.61 -20.88
C VAL A 68 11.43 -15.73 -22.10
N LEU A 69 11.62 -14.41 -21.99
CA LEU A 69 11.41 -13.52 -23.12
C LEU A 69 12.42 -13.77 -24.25
N LYS A 70 13.68 -14.03 -23.96
CA LYS A 70 14.68 -14.44 -24.96
C LYS A 70 14.25 -15.71 -25.71
N HIS A 71 13.64 -16.66 -25.01
CA HIS A 71 13.09 -17.83 -25.64
C HIS A 71 11.92 -17.47 -26.57
N ILE A 72 11.01 -16.61 -26.14
CA ILE A 72 9.93 -16.09 -26.97
C ILE A 72 10.50 -15.35 -28.19
N GLU A 73 11.52 -14.49 -28.01
CA GLU A 73 12.22 -13.78 -29.08
C GLU A 73 12.80 -14.72 -30.14
N SER A 74 13.34 -15.88 -29.73
CA SER A 74 13.86 -16.88 -30.67
C SER A 74 12.77 -17.56 -31.48
N LEU A 75 11.56 -17.70 -30.92
CA LEU A 75 10.41 -18.33 -31.57
C LEU A 75 9.61 -17.33 -32.43
N PHE A 76 9.65 -16.06 -32.08
CA PHE A 76 8.81 -15.04 -32.71
C PHE A 76 8.99 -14.96 -34.22
N PRO A 77 10.20 -14.86 -34.82
CA PRO A 77 10.38 -14.83 -36.26
C PRO A 77 9.91 -16.12 -36.97
N ILE A 78 10.00 -17.26 -36.26
CA ILE A 78 9.59 -18.58 -36.80
C ILE A 78 8.06 -18.64 -36.91
N TYR A 79 7.35 -18.00 -35.99
CA TYR A 79 5.90 -18.06 -35.87
C TYR A 79 5.17 -16.83 -36.44
N GLU A 80 5.86 -15.73 -36.73
CA GLU A 80 5.31 -14.38 -36.96
C GLU A 80 4.11 -14.36 -37.91
N SER A 81 4.18 -15.07 -39.05
CA SER A 81 3.10 -15.11 -40.03
C SER A 81 1.85 -15.86 -39.56
N ARG A 82 1.96 -16.61 -38.46
CA ARG A 82 0.88 -17.44 -37.87
C ARG A 82 0.39 -16.89 -36.53
N LEU A 83 1.02 -15.82 -36.01
CA LEU A 83 0.65 -15.22 -34.73
C LEU A 83 -0.56 -14.29 -34.86
N SER A 84 -1.47 -14.41 -33.89
CA SER A 84 -2.56 -13.46 -33.71
C SER A 84 -2.04 -12.10 -33.25
N ASP A 85 -2.83 -11.05 -33.49
CA ASP A 85 -2.52 -9.70 -33.03
C ASP A 85 -2.39 -9.65 -31.50
N LEU A 86 -3.15 -10.46 -30.78
CA LEU A 86 -3.00 -10.64 -29.34
C LEU A 86 -1.57 -11.08 -28.94
N MET A 87 -1.01 -12.10 -29.59
CA MET A 87 0.32 -12.59 -29.26
C MET A 87 1.42 -11.61 -29.67
N LYS A 88 1.27 -10.94 -30.80
CA LYS A 88 2.18 -9.85 -31.22
C LYS A 88 2.15 -8.69 -30.24
N GLY A 89 0.97 -8.24 -29.84
CA GLY A 89 0.81 -7.16 -28.85
C GLY A 89 1.45 -7.51 -27.49
N ARG A 90 1.24 -8.74 -27.00
CA ARG A 90 1.88 -9.22 -25.75
C ARG A 90 3.40 -9.24 -25.87
N PHE A 91 3.93 -9.65 -27.00
CA PHE A 91 5.38 -9.67 -27.22
C PHE A 91 5.99 -8.27 -27.16
N TYR A 92 5.41 -7.31 -27.86
CA TYR A 92 5.91 -5.93 -27.83
C TYR A 92 5.80 -5.31 -26.45
N LEU A 93 4.68 -5.50 -25.74
CA LEU A 93 4.52 -5.00 -24.38
C LEU A 93 5.53 -5.61 -23.40
N ALA A 94 5.71 -6.92 -23.44
CA ALA A 94 6.67 -7.63 -22.59
C ALA A 94 8.12 -7.17 -22.88
N SER A 95 8.48 -6.99 -24.15
CA SER A 95 9.78 -6.46 -24.56
C SER A 95 10.03 -5.04 -23.99
N VAL A 96 9.02 -4.17 -24.05
CA VAL A 96 9.10 -2.82 -23.48
C VAL A 96 9.26 -2.89 -21.96
N GLN A 97 8.42 -3.66 -21.28
CA GLN A 97 8.48 -3.79 -19.81
C GLN A 97 9.84 -4.30 -19.32
N LEU A 98 10.43 -5.26 -20.02
CA LEU A 98 11.74 -5.79 -19.67
C LEU A 98 12.86 -4.77 -19.96
N LYS A 99 12.80 -4.05 -21.10
CA LYS A 99 13.75 -2.98 -21.40
C LYS A 99 13.69 -1.89 -20.31
N VAL A 100 12.51 -1.47 -19.90
CA VAL A 100 12.33 -0.50 -18.81
C VAL A 100 12.92 -1.03 -17.50
N ALA A 101 12.66 -2.30 -17.14
CA ALA A 101 13.21 -2.92 -15.94
C ALA A 101 14.75 -2.99 -15.97
N ARG A 102 15.36 -3.12 -17.15
CA ARG A 102 16.81 -3.11 -17.37
C ARG A 102 17.41 -1.71 -17.57
N LYS A 103 16.57 -0.67 -17.52
CA LYS A 103 16.97 0.71 -17.80
C LYS A 103 17.49 0.93 -19.24
N GLU A 104 17.09 0.08 -20.18
CA GLU A 104 17.37 0.17 -21.61
C GLU A 104 16.27 1.02 -22.29
N MET A 105 16.46 2.33 -22.38
CA MET A 105 15.39 3.25 -22.80
C MET A 105 15.35 3.56 -24.30
N SER A 106 16.16 2.88 -25.13
CA SER A 106 16.15 3.05 -26.58
C SER A 106 14.98 2.29 -27.22
N ASP A 107 14.34 2.93 -28.21
CA ASP A 107 13.33 2.34 -29.09
C ASP A 107 12.11 1.71 -28.40
N ILE A 108 11.79 2.14 -27.17
CA ILE A 108 10.67 1.59 -26.39
C ILE A 108 9.30 2.16 -26.81
N GLU A 109 9.23 3.44 -27.16
CA GLU A 109 7.96 4.08 -27.53
C GLU A 109 7.34 3.49 -28.82
N PRO A 110 8.07 3.30 -29.93
CA PRO A 110 7.50 2.69 -31.12
C PRO A 110 6.93 1.28 -30.86
N LEU A 111 7.64 0.45 -30.11
CA LEU A 111 7.18 -0.90 -29.75
C LEU A 111 5.91 -0.85 -28.89
N LEU A 112 5.85 0.10 -27.97
CA LEU A 112 4.68 0.27 -27.11
C LEU A 112 3.46 0.77 -27.87
N PHE A 113 3.61 1.72 -28.80
CA PHE A 113 2.53 2.18 -29.64
C PHE A 113 2.01 1.07 -30.55
N THR A 114 2.90 0.26 -31.17
CA THR A 114 2.49 -0.92 -31.93
C THR A 114 1.68 -1.91 -31.06
N SER A 115 2.09 -2.11 -29.81
CA SER A 115 1.32 -2.95 -28.87
C SER A 115 -0.07 -2.39 -28.57
N ILE A 116 -0.18 -1.07 -28.36
CA ILE A 116 -1.46 -0.39 -28.11
C ILE A 116 -2.39 -0.56 -29.32
N GLU A 117 -1.91 -0.26 -30.54
CA GLU A 117 -2.69 -0.39 -31.78
C GLU A 117 -3.23 -1.82 -31.96
N LEU A 118 -2.40 -2.83 -31.72
CA LEU A 118 -2.80 -4.23 -31.81
C LEU A 118 -3.89 -4.60 -30.80
N PHE A 119 -3.78 -4.15 -29.55
CA PHE A 119 -4.79 -4.43 -28.52
C PHE A 119 -6.09 -3.64 -28.76
N GLU A 120 -6.02 -2.39 -29.21
CA GLU A 120 -7.18 -1.60 -29.60
C GLU A 120 -7.92 -2.25 -30.79
N GLY A 121 -7.17 -2.75 -31.79
CA GLY A 121 -7.73 -3.42 -32.97
C GLY A 121 -8.54 -4.68 -32.65
N ILE A 122 -8.20 -5.38 -31.56
CA ILE A 122 -8.94 -6.58 -31.10
C ILE A 122 -9.87 -6.30 -29.91
N SER A 123 -10.03 -5.02 -29.51
CA SER A 123 -10.86 -4.57 -28.38
C SER A 123 -10.47 -5.24 -27.04
N ASP A 124 -9.18 -5.50 -26.82
CA ASP A 124 -8.68 -6.01 -25.54
C ASP A 124 -8.45 -4.86 -24.54
N PHE A 125 -9.50 -4.44 -23.89
CA PHE A 125 -9.49 -3.28 -22.97
C PHE A 125 -8.50 -3.40 -21.82
N ILE A 126 -8.33 -4.61 -21.27
CA ILE A 126 -7.43 -4.84 -20.11
C ILE A 126 -5.96 -4.68 -20.53
N ARG A 127 -5.56 -5.24 -21.68
CA ARG A 127 -4.18 -5.10 -22.15
C ARG A 127 -3.90 -3.73 -22.75
N THR A 128 -4.87 -3.12 -23.40
CA THR A 128 -4.79 -1.72 -23.86
C THR A 128 -4.51 -0.80 -22.67
N SER A 129 -5.26 -0.93 -21.58
CA SER A 129 -5.04 -0.13 -20.37
C SER A 129 -3.68 -0.40 -19.74
N SER A 130 -3.22 -1.65 -19.68
CA SER A 130 -1.89 -2.01 -19.19
C SER A 130 -0.76 -1.38 -20.03
N ALA A 131 -0.93 -1.31 -21.33
CA ALA A 131 0.01 -0.65 -22.23
C ALA A 131 0.04 0.87 -22.00
N TYR A 132 -1.12 1.52 -21.83
CA TYR A 132 -1.17 2.94 -21.44
C TYR A 132 -0.57 3.20 -20.05
N MET A 133 -0.77 2.31 -19.07
CA MET A 133 -0.09 2.42 -17.77
C MET A 133 1.44 2.30 -17.91
N THR A 134 1.92 1.43 -18.79
CA THR A 134 3.35 1.31 -19.11
C THR A 134 3.85 2.60 -19.76
N LEU A 135 3.09 3.21 -20.69
CA LEU A 135 3.41 4.51 -21.27
C LEU A 135 3.51 5.61 -20.19
N GLY A 136 2.55 5.64 -19.27
CA GLY A 136 2.57 6.56 -18.14
C GLY A 136 3.83 6.44 -17.30
N ALA A 137 4.24 5.20 -16.98
CA ALA A 137 5.47 4.94 -16.24
C ALA A 137 6.73 5.41 -17.01
N ILE A 138 6.79 5.15 -18.31
CA ILE A 138 7.90 5.61 -19.18
C ILE A 138 7.97 7.14 -19.23
N LYS A 139 6.84 7.82 -19.46
CA LYS A 139 6.79 9.28 -19.50
C LYS A 139 7.21 9.91 -18.17
N LYS A 140 6.86 9.25 -17.03
CA LYS A 140 7.34 9.66 -15.71
C LYS A 140 8.86 9.55 -15.60
N ILE A 141 9.47 8.47 -16.09
CA ILE A 141 10.94 8.28 -16.08
C ILE A 141 11.63 9.37 -16.90
N PHE A 142 11.05 9.78 -18.02
CA PHE A 142 11.57 10.88 -18.84
C PHE A 142 11.24 12.29 -18.28
N GLY A 143 10.56 12.38 -17.14
CA GLY A 143 10.22 13.66 -16.51
C GLY A 143 9.02 14.38 -17.12
N ASP A 144 8.36 13.79 -18.13
CA ASP A 144 7.14 14.35 -18.71
C ASP A 144 5.91 13.98 -17.87
N VAL A 145 5.75 14.72 -16.79
CA VAL A 145 4.66 14.52 -15.82
C VAL A 145 3.29 14.62 -16.47
N LYS A 146 3.10 15.58 -17.39
CA LYS A 146 1.81 15.78 -18.03
C LYS A 146 1.44 14.62 -18.94
N ALA A 147 2.34 14.20 -19.82
CA ALA A 147 2.10 13.04 -20.68
C ALA A 147 1.91 11.74 -19.86
N SER A 148 2.59 11.63 -18.73
CA SER A 148 2.40 10.52 -17.79
C SER A 148 0.98 10.50 -17.20
N GLU A 149 0.48 11.64 -16.71
CA GLU A 149 -0.89 11.77 -16.21
C GLU A 149 -1.91 11.45 -17.30
N ASP A 150 -1.74 12.02 -18.49
CA ASP A 150 -2.65 11.80 -19.62
C ASP A 150 -2.75 10.31 -20.00
N ALA A 151 -1.63 9.58 -19.98
CA ALA A 151 -1.59 8.14 -20.23
C ALA A 151 -2.35 7.34 -19.16
N TYR A 152 -2.18 7.66 -17.88
CA TYR A 152 -2.93 6.99 -16.80
C TYR A 152 -4.42 7.32 -16.85
N TRP A 153 -4.80 8.55 -17.21
CA TRP A 153 -6.23 8.89 -17.38
C TRP A 153 -6.87 8.15 -18.55
N LYS A 154 -6.15 7.92 -19.65
CA LYS A 154 -6.62 7.05 -20.73
C LYS A 154 -6.83 5.62 -20.25
N ALA A 155 -5.88 5.07 -19.49
CA ALA A 155 -6.00 3.74 -18.92
C ALA A 155 -7.23 3.63 -18.00
N ILE A 156 -7.46 4.61 -17.13
CA ILE A 156 -8.61 4.66 -16.21
C ILE A 156 -9.93 4.71 -17.00
N GLY A 157 -10.05 5.60 -18.01
CA GLY A 157 -11.27 5.71 -18.82
C GLY A 157 -11.64 4.41 -19.55
N ILE A 158 -10.64 3.59 -19.91
CA ILE A 158 -10.85 2.26 -20.48
C ILE A 158 -11.30 1.28 -19.38
N LEU A 159 -10.64 1.30 -18.21
CA LEU A 159 -10.87 0.36 -17.11
C LEU A 159 -12.22 0.58 -16.42
N GLU A 160 -12.72 1.81 -16.37
CA GLU A 160 -14.06 2.13 -15.83
C GLU A 160 -15.21 1.45 -16.61
N GLN A 161 -14.93 0.98 -17.84
CA GLN A 161 -15.87 0.22 -18.66
C GLN A 161 -15.73 -1.30 -18.47
N THR A 162 -14.87 -1.73 -17.57
CA THR A 162 -14.56 -3.15 -17.29
C THR A 162 -14.78 -3.50 -15.83
N ASP A 163 -14.89 -4.79 -15.51
CA ASP A 163 -14.97 -5.27 -14.13
C ASP A 163 -13.59 -5.42 -13.46
N SER A 164 -12.51 -4.88 -14.07
CA SER A 164 -11.14 -5.08 -13.59
C SER A 164 -10.75 -4.09 -12.48
N MET A 165 -11.38 -4.22 -11.31
CA MET A 165 -11.20 -3.29 -10.18
C MET A 165 -9.75 -3.21 -9.69
N SER A 166 -9.02 -4.34 -9.61
CA SER A 166 -7.61 -4.33 -9.18
C SER A 166 -6.69 -3.58 -10.14
N THR A 167 -6.95 -3.66 -11.46
CA THR A 167 -6.16 -2.92 -12.44
C THR A 167 -6.48 -1.43 -12.38
N LEU A 168 -7.75 -1.08 -12.22
CA LEU A 168 -8.20 0.30 -12.01
C LEU A 168 -7.57 0.89 -10.73
N ALA A 169 -7.56 0.14 -9.64
CA ALA A 169 -6.90 0.53 -8.39
C ALA A 169 -5.40 0.80 -8.61
N SER A 170 -4.71 -0.07 -9.37
CA SER A 170 -3.29 0.12 -9.70
C SER A 170 -3.03 1.39 -10.50
N ALA A 171 -3.94 1.76 -11.40
CA ALA A 171 -3.86 3.02 -12.15
C ALA A 171 -4.03 4.24 -11.23
N TYR A 172 -4.98 4.19 -10.27
CA TYR A 172 -5.12 5.24 -9.26
C TYR A 172 -3.89 5.33 -8.33
N VAL A 173 -3.28 4.20 -7.93
CA VAL A 173 -2.01 4.22 -7.18
C VAL A 173 -0.94 4.98 -7.96
N SER A 174 -0.82 4.71 -9.26
CA SER A 174 0.19 5.35 -10.10
C SER A 174 -0.05 6.86 -10.23
N LEU A 175 -1.30 7.31 -10.41
CA LEU A 175 -1.64 8.73 -10.36
C LEU A 175 -1.34 9.35 -9.00
N GLY A 176 -1.67 8.65 -7.91
CA GLY A 176 -1.34 9.07 -6.55
C GLY A 176 0.16 9.28 -6.37
N MET A 177 0.99 8.40 -6.92
CA MET A 177 2.46 8.55 -6.90
C MET A 177 2.93 9.76 -7.70
N ILE A 178 2.34 10.04 -8.87
CA ILE A 178 2.68 11.24 -9.64
C ILE A 178 2.32 12.50 -8.84
N LYS A 179 1.13 12.54 -8.24
CA LYS A 179 0.70 13.68 -7.41
C LYS A 179 1.58 13.86 -6.17
N TYR A 180 2.06 12.76 -5.59
CA TYR A 180 3.05 12.77 -4.51
C TYR A 180 4.38 13.42 -4.98
N ASP A 181 4.87 13.05 -6.15
CA ASP A 181 6.15 13.55 -6.69
C ASP A 181 6.10 15.06 -6.95
N VAL A 182 4.96 15.56 -7.45
CA VAL A 182 4.74 17.00 -7.67
C VAL A 182 4.20 17.75 -6.43
N ALA A 183 4.25 17.12 -5.27
CA ALA A 183 3.81 17.68 -3.98
C ALA A 183 2.33 18.09 -3.90
N GLN A 184 1.46 17.52 -4.74
CA GLN A 184 0.00 17.66 -4.67
C GLN A 184 -0.58 16.59 -3.73
N PHE A 185 -0.34 16.75 -2.42
CA PHE A 185 -0.58 15.69 -1.43
C PHE A 185 -2.08 15.36 -1.24
N ASP A 186 -2.97 16.36 -1.31
CA ASP A 186 -4.43 16.15 -1.24
C ASP A 186 -4.90 15.20 -2.37
N SER A 187 -4.49 15.48 -3.61
CA SER A 187 -4.82 14.63 -4.75
C SER A 187 -4.20 13.24 -4.65
N SER A 188 -2.96 13.15 -4.14
CA SER A 188 -2.28 11.86 -3.90
C SER A 188 -3.09 11.01 -2.92
N PHE A 189 -3.52 11.61 -1.82
CA PHE A 189 -4.34 10.95 -0.80
C PHE A 189 -5.67 10.47 -1.36
N ASP A 190 -6.37 11.30 -2.15
CA ASP A 190 -7.65 10.93 -2.75
C ASP A 190 -7.51 9.73 -3.69
N PHE A 191 -6.45 9.69 -4.51
CA PHE A 191 -6.19 8.57 -5.39
C PHE A 191 -5.83 7.30 -4.63
N TYR A 192 -5.03 7.39 -3.56
CA TYR A 192 -4.73 6.23 -2.71
C TYR A 192 -5.97 5.69 -2.00
N ASN A 193 -6.90 6.55 -1.55
CA ASN A 193 -8.17 6.12 -0.97
C ASN A 193 -9.07 5.42 -2.00
N LYS A 194 -9.18 5.97 -3.22
CA LYS A 194 -9.92 5.29 -4.30
C LYS A 194 -9.36 3.90 -4.56
N ALA A 195 -8.04 3.78 -4.65
CA ALA A 195 -7.39 2.50 -4.84
C ALA A 195 -7.63 1.54 -3.67
N LEU A 196 -7.53 2.03 -2.42
CA LEU A 196 -7.78 1.22 -1.22
C LEU A 196 -9.20 0.67 -1.20
N THR A 197 -10.20 1.50 -1.53
CA THR A 197 -11.61 1.09 -1.59
C THR A 197 -11.81 -0.04 -2.61
N LEU A 198 -11.23 0.08 -3.81
CA LEU A 198 -11.33 -0.95 -4.83
C LEU A 198 -10.63 -2.26 -4.41
N TYR A 199 -9.45 -2.18 -3.80
CA TYR A 199 -8.76 -3.36 -3.28
C TYR A 199 -9.51 -4.02 -2.11
N ASP A 200 -10.19 -3.24 -1.27
CA ASP A 200 -11.01 -3.78 -0.19
C ASP A 200 -12.25 -4.50 -0.74
N GLN A 201 -12.90 -3.97 -1.79
CA GLN A 201 -14.04 -4.61 -2.46
C GLN A 201 -13.65 -5.97 -3.08
N GLU A 202 -12.50 -6.07 -3.72
CA GLU A 202 -11.98 -7.33 -4.28
C GLU A 202 -11.24 -8.21 -3.25
N LYS A 203 -11.11 -7.77 -2.01
CA LYS A 203 -10.30 -8.44 -0.98
C LYS A 203 -8.83 -8.65 -1.41
N ASN A 204 -8.32 -7.76 -2.24
CA ASN A 204 -6.95 -7.80 -2.73
C ASN A 204 -5.98 -7.26 -1.67
N LEU A 205 -5.53 -8.15 -0.79
CA LEU A 205 -4.62 -7.80 0.31
C LEU A 205 -3.23 -7.36 -0.18
N TYR A 206 -2.79 -7.83 -1.35
CA TYR A 206 -1.50 -7.43 -1.96
C TYR A 206 -1.53 -5.96 -2.41
N GLY A 207 -2.58 -5.57 -3.12
CA GLY A 207 -2.77 -4.18 -3.51
C GLY A 207 -2.92 -3.26 -2.29
N LYS A 208 -3.65 -3.72 -1.28
CA LYS A 208 -3.80 -3.02 0.00
C LYS A 208 -2.45 -2.77 0.68
N CYS A 209 -1.53 -3.75 0.72
CA CYS A 209 -0.18 -3.54 1.24
C CYS A 209 0.55 -2.40 0.52
N ALA A 210 0.50 -2.36 -0.81
CA ALA A 210 1.18 -1.33 -1.60
C ALA A 210 0.62 0.07 -1.28
N VAL A 211 -0.70 0.20 -1.16
CA VAL A 211 -1.34 1.48 -0.81
C VAL A 211 -0.95 1.92 0.61
N LEU A 212 -0.91 1.00 1.58
CA LEU A 212 -0.50 1.32 2.96
C LEU A 212 0.96 1.83 3.02
N VAL A 213 1.87 1.22 2.23
CA VAL A 213 3.25 1.72 2.10
C VAL A 213 3.27 3.13 1.50
N ASN A 214 2.45 3.40 0.49
CA ASN A 214 2.37 4.72 -0.14
C ASN A 214 1.79 5.78 0.82
N PHE A 215 0.81 5.44 1.65
CA PHE A 215 0.37 6.30 2.74
C PHE A 215 1.50 6.56 3.75
N GLY A 216 2.26 5.54 4.13
CA GLY A 216 3.43 5.71 4.99
C GLY A 216 4.46 6.68 4.38
N ASN A 217 4.74 6.55 3.07
CA ASN A 217 5.61 7.47 2.34
C ASN A 217 5.05 8.90 2.33
N LEU A 218 3.74 9.05 2.10
CA LEU A 218 3.06 10.34 2.08
C LEU A 218 3.19 11.04 3.43
N TYR A 219 2.86 10.36 4.54
CA TYR A 219 2.97 10.93 5.87
C TYR A 219 4.42 11.24 6.27
N ARG A 220 5.37 10.39 5.89
CA ARG A 220 6.81 10.68 6.08
C ARG A 220 7.22 11.96 5.35
N ARG A 221 6.73 12.16 4.12
CA ARG A 221 7.00 13.38 3.34
C ARG A 221 6.37 14.62 3.96
N LEU A 222 5.22 14.44 4.64
CA LEU A 222 4.52 15.45 5.41
C LEU A 222 5.15 15.67 6.81
N SER A 223 6.25 14.98 7.12
CA SER A 223 6.92 15.01 8.44
C SER A 223 6.05 14.51 9.61
N ASP A 224 4.92 13.85 9.32
CA ASP A 224 4.11 13.13 10.30
C ASP A 224 4.67 11.71 10.50
N ASN A 225 5.78 11.66 11.23
CA ASN A 225 6.46 10.39 11.47
C ASN A 225 5.60 9.40 12.27
N GLN A 226 4.67 9.87 13.10
CA GLN A 226 3.79 9.00 13.88
C GLN A 226 2.83 8.24 12.98
N LYS A 227 2.13 8.93 12.07
CA LYS A 227 1.25 8.28 11.09
C LYS A 227 2.03 7.44 10.10
N ALA A 228 3.22 7.87 9.67
CA ALA A 228 4.08 7.06 8.82
C ALA A 228 4.40 5.71 9.47
N LEU A 229 4.79 5.69 10.76
CA LEU A 229 5.03 4.47 11.52
C LEU A 229 3.78 3.60 11.64
N GLU A 230 2.59 4.20 11.84
CA GLU A 230 1.32 3.47 11.93
C GLU A 230 1.00 2.75 10.60
N TYR A 231 1.09 3.47 9.46
CA TYR A 231 0.79 2.88 8.15
C TYR A 231 1.81 1.83 7.73
N TYR A 232 3.10 2.05 8.00
CA TYR A 232 4.12 1.03 7.79
C TYR A 232 3.93 -0.18 8.71
N GLY A 233 3.50 0.01 9.96
CA GLY A 233 3.14 -1.07 10.87
C GLY A 233 2.02 -1.94 10.31
N LYS A 234 0.90 -1.31 9.87
CA LYS A 234 -0.20 -2.02 9.20
C LYS A 234 0.25 -2.78 7.95
N ALA A 235 1.15 -2.18 7.15
CA ALA A 235 1.70 -2.82 5.97
C ALA A 235 2.61 -3.99 6.34
N LEU A 236 3.40 -3.88 7.41
CA LEU A 236 4.29 -4.94 7.91
C LEU A 236 3.49 -6.15 8.38
N ASP A 237 2.48 -5.93 9.22
CA ASP A 237 1.60 -6.99 9.73
C ASP A 237 0.92 -7.75 8.59
N LEU A 238 0.41 -7.01 7.60
CA LEU A 238 -0.24 -7.61 6.45
C LEU A 238 0.74 -8.39 5.56
N ASN A 239 1.97 -7.90 5.37
CA ASN A 239 3.01 -8.63 4.65
C ASN A 239 3.46 -9.90 5.40
N HIS A 240 3.50 -9.89 6.75
CA HIS A 240 3.74 -11.09 7.56
C HIS A 240 2.61 -12.10 7.38
N HIS A 241 1.35 -11.67 7.45
CA HIS A 241 0.19 -12.53 7.20
C HIS A 241 0.22 -13.20 5.82
N LEU A 242 0.69 -12.48 4.81
CA LEU A 242 0.81 -12.94 3.42
C LEU A 242 2.14 -13.69 3.14
N ASN A 243 3.01 -13.85 4.13
CA ASN A 243 4.37 -14.40 3.97
C ASN A 243 5.20 -13.74 2.85
N ARG A 244 5.00 -12.42 2.62
CA ARG A 244 5.70 -11.66 1.57
C ARG A 244 7.04 -11.12 2.05
N LYS A 245 8.09 -11.92 1.95
CA LYS A 245 9.45 -11.54 2.38
C LYS A 245 9.92 -10.23 1.75
N THR A 246 9.74 -10.05 0.42
CA THR A 246 10.11 -8.79 -0.26
C THR A 246 9.34 -7.57 0.30
N GLY A 247 8.04 -7.73 0.58
CA GLY A 247 7.23 -6.66 1.18
C GLY A 247 7.70 -6.31 2.59
N ILE A 248 8.05 -7.31 3.41
CA ILE A 248 8.62 -7.12 4.75
C ILE A 248 9.92 -6.33 4.66
N ALA A 249 10.84 -6.72 3.77
CA ALA A 249 12.12 -6.04 3.60
C ALA A 249 11.95 -4.58 3.14
N THR A 250 11.02 -4.32 2.20
CA THR A 250 10.70 -2.96 1.75
C THR A 250 10.16 -2.09 2.88
N VAL A 251 9.24 -2.62 3.69
CA VAL A 251 8.68 -1.87 4.83
C VAL A 251 9.75 -1.63 5.89
N ASN A 252 10.61 -2.61 6.19
CA ASN A 252 11.73 -2.44 7.11
C ASN A 252 12.70 -1.35 6.64
N THR A 253 12.99 -1.28 5.34
CA THR A 253 13.81 -0.19 4.77
C THR A 253 13.16 1.18 5.03
N ASN A 254 11.84 1.29 4.82
CA ASN A 254 11.11 2.54 5.05
C ASN A 254 11.03 2.91 6.54
N LEU A 255 10.85 1.93 7.44
CA LEU A 255 10.94 2.14 8.89
C LEU A 255 12.33 2.62 9.30
N GLY A 256 13.39 2.04 8.74
CA GLY A 256 14.76 2.51 8.92
C GLY A 256 14.93 3.97 8.53
N ASN A 257 14.36 4.39 7.39
CA ASN A 257 14.38 5.79 6.95
C ASN A 257 13.65 6.72 7.94
N VAL A 258 12.49 6.30 8.50
CA VAL A 258 11.76 7.11 9.49
C VAL A 258 12.57 7.24 10.78
N TYR A 259 13.15 6.16 11.30
CA TYR A 259 13.96 6.22 12.51
C TYR A 259 15.25 7.01 12.32
N SER A 260 15.88 6.95 11.14
CA SER A 260 17.01 7.81 10.78
C SER A 260 16.63 9.31 10.84
N ASN A 261 15.47 9.68 10.26
CA ASN A 261 14.95 11.06 10.34
C ASN A 261 14.66 11.51 11.79
N LEU A 262 14.19 10.59 12.63
CA LEU A 262 13.97 10.83 14.07
C LEU A 262 15.27 10.83 14.88
N LYS A 263 16.43 10.59 14.25
CA LYS A 263 17.74 10.44 14.86
C LYS A 263 17.82 9.29 15.88
N ASP A 264 16.92 8.32 15.76
CA ASP A 264 16.99 7.05 16.47
C ASP A 264 17.81 6.06 15.64
N PHE A 265 19.11 6.26 15.71
CA PHE A 265 20.06 5.57 14.83
C PHE A 265 20.14 4.06 15.11
N GLU A 266 19.93 3.64 16.35
CA GLU A 266 19.94 2.23 16.73
C GLU A 266 18.78 1.47 16.06
N ARG A 267 17.56 2.00 16.15
CA ARG A 267 16.41 1.40 15.47
C ARG A 267 16.52 1.49 13.95
N ALA A 268 17.05 2.59 13.43
CA ALA A 268 17.29 2.72 11.99
C ALA A 268 18.18 1.59 11.46
N ILE A 269 19.33 1.37 12.09
CA ILE A 269 20.29 0.32 11.71
C ILE A 269 19.64 -1.07 11.86
N MET A 270 18.94 -1.34 12.96
CA MET A 270 18.26 -2.61 13.20
C MET A 270 17.29 -2.96 12.05
N TYR A 271 16.45 -2.01 11.63
CA TYR A 271 15.50 -2.24 10.53
C TYR A 271 16.18 -2.42 9.19
N TYR A 272 17.25 -1.68 8.90
CA TYR A 272 18.04 -1.86 7.69
C TYR A 272 18.72 -3.25 7.65
N GLU A 273 19.29 -3.72 8.77
CA GLU A 273 19.91 -5.05 8.87
C GLU A 273 18.87 -6.17 8.65
N GLN A 274 17.67 -6.03 9.20
CA GLN A 274 16.58 -6.96 8.93
C GLN A 274 16.21 -6.99 7.44
N ALA A 275 16.16 -5.83 6.78
CA ALA A 275 15.88 -5.75 5.35
C ALA A 275 17.00 -6.43 4.53
N ILE A 276 18.27 -6.17 4.85
CA ILE A 276 19.44 -6.79 4.20
C ILE A 276 19.36 -8.31 4.30
N SER A 277 19.15 -8.84 5.52
CA SER A 277 19.07 -10.29 5.77
C SER A 277 18.02 -10.97 4.87
N ILE A 278 16.86 -10.33 4.71
CA ILE A 278 15.78 -10.86 3.87
C ILE A 278 16.16 -10.79 2.38
N TYR A 279 16.74 -9.68 1.91
CA TYR A 279 17.13 -9.54 0.51
C TYR A 279 18.27 -10.49 0.14
N GLU A 280 19.23 -10.72 1.04
CA GLU A 280 20.29 -11.71 0.87
C GLU A 280 19.73 -13.14 0.80
N GLU A 281 18.79 -13.50 1.67
CA GLU A 281 18.08 -14.79 1.63
C GLU A 281 17.37 -15.01 0.29
N LEU A 282 16.77 -13.95 -0.28
CA LEU A 282 16.08 -14.00 -1.55
C LEU A 282 17.03 -13.96 -2.77
N GLY A 283 18.31 -13.73 -2.56
CA GLY A 283 19.28 -13.52 -3.64
C GLY A 283 19.05 -12.24 -4.44
N ASN A 284 18.24 -11.29 -3.91
CA ASN A 284 17.94 -10.02 -4.55
C ASN A 284 18.92 -8.94 -4.08
N LYS A 285 19.92 -8.64 -4.91
CA LYS A 285 20.98 -7.69 -4.59
C LYS A 285 20.64 -6.23 -4.90
N ASP A 286 19.68 -5.97 -5.79
CA ASP A 286 19.39 -4.61 -6.27
C ASP A 286 19.09 -3.59 -5.16
N PRO A 287 18.29 -3.91 -4.09
CA PRO A 287 18.04 -2.95 -3.03
C PRO A 287 19.19 -2.75 -2.05
N LEU A 288 20.16 -3.68 -2.00
CA LEU A 288 21.21 -3.69 -0.98
C LEU A 288 22.11 -2.46 -1.05
N PHE A 289 22.41 -1.98 -2.26
CA PHE A 289 23.21 -0.78 -2.46
C PHE A 289 22.65 0.41 -1.65
N MET A 290 21.38 0.75 -1.89
CA MET A 290 20.76 1.90 -1.22
C MET A 290 20.65 1.73 0.29
N ILE A 291 20.38 0.49 0.76
CA ILE A 291 20.26 0.22 2.19
C ILE A 291 21.62 0.38 2.87
N LEU A 292 22.70 -0.16 2.29
CA LEU A 292 24.06 0.00 2.79
C LEU A 292 24.52 1.47 2.77
N MET A 293 24.15 2.23 1.71
CA MET A 293 24.39 3.67 1.65
C MET A 293 23.64 4.41 2.77
N ASN A 294 22.39 4.04 3.07
CA ASN A 294 21.63 4.63 4.18
C ASN A 294 22.24 4.30 5.54
N ILE A 295 22.75 3.09 5.75
CA ILE A 295 23.48 2.73 6.97
C ILE A 295 24.76 3.57 7.08
N GLY A 296 25.52 3.71 6.01
CA GLY A 296 26.70 4.58 5.97
C GLY A 296 26.37 6.02 6.34
N PHE A 297 25.26 6.56 5.81
CA PHE A 297 24.77 7.89 6.16
C PHE A 297 24.40 8.01 7.65
N VAL A 298 23.75 6.99 8.23
CA VAL A 298 23.42 6.96 9.66
C VAL A 298 24.70 7.02 10.50
N TYR A 299 25.75 6.24 10.14
CA TYR A 299 27.02 6.29 10.85
C TYR A 299 27.75 7.62 10.69
N LEU A 300 27.65 8.25 9.51
CA LEU A 300 28.16 9.60 9.29
C LEU A 300 27.49 10.60 10.24
N GLN A 301 26.15 10.57 10.34
CA GLN A 301 25.39 11.41 11.26
C GLN A 301 25.72 11.16 12.75
N LYS A 302 26.17 9.95 13.10
CA LYS A 302 26.68 9.61 14.45
C LYS A 302 28.10 10.09 14.70
N GLY A 303 28.83 10.57 13.65
CA GLY A 303 30.24 10.88 13.73
C GLY A 303 31.17 9.65 13.72
N GLU A 304 30.64 8.47 13.41
CA GLU A 304 31.38 7.21 13.32
C GLU A 304 31.94 7.04 11.88
N HIS A 305 32.88 7.89 11.49
CA HIS A 305 33.35 8.04 10.11
C HIS A 305 33.95 6.77 9.51
N GLU A 306 34.68 5.97 10.31
CA GLU A 306 35.28 4.70 9.86
C GLU A 306 34.20 3.68 9.45
N LYS A 307 33.11 3.61 10.21
CA LYS A 307 31.97 2.74 9.86
C LYS A 307 31.21 3.26 8.66
N ALA A 308 31.02 4.58 8.56
CA ALA A 308 30.41 5.18 7.38
C ALA A 308 31.16 4.80 6.11
N GLU A 309 32.49 4.95 6.14
CA GLU A 309 33.39 4.59 5.04
C GLU A 309 33.28 3.09 4.69
N TYR A 310 33.30 2.23 5.71
CA TYR A 310 33.15 0.79 5.52
C TYR A 310 31.86 0.43 4.79
N TYR A 311 30.70 0.97 5.23
CA TYR A 311 29.42 0.66 4.61
C TYR A 311 29.29 1.22 3.20
N TYR A 312 29.81 2.42 2.91
CA TYR A 312 29.84 2.97 1.57
C TYR A 312 30.70 2.11 0.63
N LYS A 313 31.90 1.70 1.07
CA LYS A 313 32.77 0.82 0.28
C LYS A 313 32.13 -0.55 0.05
N LYS A 314 31.49 -1.13 1.08
CA LYS A 314 30.76 -2.40 0.97
C LYS A 314 29.62 -2.28 -0.07
N ALA A 315 28.82 -1.20 -0.04
CA ALA A 315 27.77 -0.95 -1.01
C ALA A 315 28.30 -0.98 -2.44
N PHE A 316 29.43 -0.30 -2.67
CA PHE A 316 30.04 -0.22 -3.99
C PHE A 316 30.63 -1.55 -4.46
N GLN A 317 31.35 -2.27 -3.59
CA GLN A 317 31.99 -3.55 -3.91
C GLN A 317 30.98 -4.65 -4.24
N ASP A 318 29.91 -4.73 -3.47
CA ASP A 318 28.89 -5.77 -3.63
C ASP A 318 28.03 -5.56 -4.89
N ASN A 319 27.96 -4.33 -5.42
CA ASN A 319 27.10 -3.94 -6.55
C ASN A 319 27.83 -3.65 -7.87
N HIS A 320 29.15 -3.61 -7.88
CA HIS A 320 29.94 -3.23 -9.08
C HIS A 320 29.72 -4.12 -10.31
N VAL A 321 28.99 -5.21 -10.15
CA VAL A 321 28.70 -6.18 -11.24
C VAL A 321 27.64 -5.68 -12.24
N PHE A 322 26.83 -4.66 -11.90
CA PHE A 322 25.63 -4.30 -12.67
C PHE A 322 25.71 -3.03 -13.52
N GLY A 323 26.84 -2.30 -13.51
CA GLY A 323 27.07 -1.17 -14.43
C GLY A 323 26.11 0.02 -14.28
N ASN A 324 25.49 0.19 -13.12
CA ASN A 324 24.58 1.30 -12.85
C ASN A 324 25.36 2.57 -12.49
N TYR A 325 25.61 3.43 -13.48
CA TYR A 325 26.39 4.66 -13.29
C TYR A 325 25.76 5.60 -12.24
N THR A 326 24.45 5.58 -12.03
CA THR A 326 23.80 6.42 -11.02
C THR A 326 24.15 6.00 -9.59
N GLU A 327 24.38 4.71 -9.36
CA GLU A 327 24.88 4.19 -8.08
C GLU A 327 26.32 4.56 -7.85
N GLU A 328 27.16 4.48 -8.89
CA GLU A 328 28.56 4.91 -8.84
C GLU A 328 28.67 6.41 -8.56
N LEU A 329 27.86 7.25 -9.22
CA LEU A 329 27.78 8.68 -8.90
C LEU A 329 27.36 8.92 -7.45
N THR A 330 26.35 8.18 -6.96
CA THR A 330 25.89 8.29 -5.56
C THR A 330 26.97 7.88 -4.57
N TYR A 331 27.73 6.82 -4.87
CA TYR A 331 28.88 6.42 -4.07
C TYR A 331 29.94 7.54 -4.01
N HIS A 332 30.31 8.12 -5.14
CA HIS A 332 31.30 9.18 -5.19
C HIS A 332 30.86 10.45 -4.46
N ILE A 333 29.57 10.82 -4.50
CA ILE A 333 29.02 11.96 -3.75
C ILE A 333 29.17 11.71 -2.24
N ASN A 334 28.73 10.54 -1.76
CA ASN A 334 28.74 10.25 -0.32
C ASN A 334 30.16 10.09 0.24
N MET A 335 31.07 9.46 -0.53
CA MET A 335 32.48 9.40 -0.16
C MET A 335 33.14 10.78 -0.16
N GLY A 336 32.83 11.60 -1.16
CA GLY A 336 33.28 12.98 -1.21
C GLY A 336 32.82 13.80 0.00
N ALA A 337 31.54 13.68 0.39
CA ALA A 337 30.98 14.34 1.56
C ALA A 337 31.65 13.86 2.86
N LEU A 338 31.85 12.56 3.03
CA LEU A 338 32.55 11.98 4.18
C LEU A 338 33.97 12.56 4.29
N TYR A 339 34.72 12.62 3.19
CA TYR A 339 36.11 13.11 3.21
C TYR A 339 36.20 14.63 3.36
N ILE A 340 35.17 15.39 2.95
CA ILE A 340 35.08 16.82 3.28
C ILE A 340 34.88 16.99 4.80
N GLU A 341 33.99 16.23 5.42
CA GLU A 341 33.71 16.30 6.86
C GLU A 341 34.92 15.90 7.69
N THR A 342 35.66 14.85 7.29
CA THR A 342 36.90 14.42 7.95
C THR A 342 38.13 15.26 7.58
N LYS A 343 37.98 16.29 6.74
CA LYS A 343 39.03 17.16 6.23
C LYS A 343 40.14 16.43 5.44
N ALA A 344 39.82 15.25 4.91
CA ALA A 344 40.71 14.50 4.02
C ALA A 344 40.55 15.00 2.57
N TYR A 345 40.91 16.26 2.34
CA TYR A 345 40.60 16.97 1.10
C TYR A 345 41.18 16.34 -0.17
N ASP A 346 42.29 15.61 -0.10
CA ASP A 346 42.86 14.93 -1.27
C ASP A 346 41.95 13.77 -1.72
N LEU A 347 41.46 12.98 -0.79
CA LEU A 347 40.49 11.91 -1.06
C LEU A 347 39.15 12.50 -1.50
N ALA A 348 38.71 13.59 -0.86
CA ALA A 348 37.49 14.28 -1.27
C ALA A 348 37.58 14.75 -2.73
N TRP A 349 38.71 15.33 -3.11
CA TRP A 349 38.98 15.74 -4.49
C TRP A 349 38.94 14.57 -5.46
N GLU A 350 39.65 13.49 -5.16
CA GLU A 350 39.70 12.30 -6.02
C GLU A 350 38.27 11.74 -6.30
N HIS A 351 37.45 11.58 -5.26
CA HIS A 351 36.09 11.09 -5.45
C HIS A 351 35.22 12.06 -6.24
N ASN A 352 35.26 13.35 -5.94
CA ASN A 352 34.48 14.33 -6.68
C ASN A 352 34.95 14.47 -8.14
N GLN A 353 36.25 14.32 -8.43
CA GLN A 353 36.75 14.34 -9.80
C GLN A 353 36.28 13.13 -10.60
N LYS A 354 36.36 11.91 -10.02
CA LYS A 354 35.82 10.69 -10.66
C LYS A 354 34.32 10.81 -10.96
N GLY A 355 33.54 11.30 -10.01
CA GLY A 355 32.11 11.53 -10.21
C GLY A 355 31.83 12.59 -11.29
N TYR A 356 32.62 13.66 -11.32
CA TYR A 356 32.53 14.70 -12.35
C TYR A 356 32.79 14.15 -13.74
N ASP A 357 33.88 13.38 -13.92
CA ASP A 357 34.27 12.80 -15.20
C ASP A 357 33.21 11.81 -15.69
N LEU A 358 32.70 10.95 -14.80
CA LEU A 358 31.64 10.02 -15.12
C LEU A 358 30.33 10.73 -15.49
N SER A 359 29.99 11.83 -14.80
CA SER A 359 28.78 12.60 -15.11
C SER A 359 28.82 13.24 -16.48
N ILE A 360 30.03 13.67 -16.94
CA ILE A 360 30.25 14.16 -18.31
C ILE A 360 30.06 13.02 -19.31
N GLU A 361 30.72 11.88 -19.08
CA GLU A 361 30.59 10.69 -19.96
C GLU A 361 29.14 10.27 -20.18
N LYS A 362 28.34 10.34 -19.11
CA LYS A 362 26.92 9.92 -19.14
C LYS A 362 25.94 11.04 -19.48
N ASN A 363 26.42 12.26 -19.75
CA ASN A 363 25.61 13.46 -20.01
C ASN A 363 24.61 13.77 -18.87
N ASP A 364 25.00 13.53 -17.61
CA ASP A 364 24.20 13.84 -16.43
C ASP A 364 24.56 15.26 -15.91
N ASP A 365 23.92 16.26 -16.50
CA ASP A 365 24.19 17.65 -16.15
C ASP A 365 23.88 17.98 -14.69
N SER A 366 22.86 17.37 -14.08
CA SER A 366 22.51 17.62 -12.68
C SER A 366 23.66 17.21 -11.75
N ARG A 367 24.17 16.00 -11.91
CA ARG A 367 25.28 15.47 -11.11
C ARG A 367 26.61 16.15 -11.44
N LYS A 368 26.83 16.49 -12.71
CA LYS A 368 28.02 17.23 -13.15
C LYS A 368 28.22 18.55 -12.39
N TYR A 369 27.18 19.36 -12.28
CA TYR A 369 27.27 20.63 -11.57
C TYR A 369 27.34 20.48 -10.06
N GLU A 370 26.76 19.41 -9.48
CA GLU A 370 26.92 19.04 -8.08
C GLU A 370 28.40 18.74 -7.76
N PHE A 371 29.03 17.87 -8.54
CA PHE A 371 30.46 17.56 -8.39
C PHE A 371 31.36 18.77 -8.63
N LEU A 372 31.08 19.57 -9.66
CA LEU A 372 31.85 20.78 -9.97
C LEU A 372 31.82 21.80 -8.81
N CYS A 373 30.66 21.95 -8.16
CA CYS A 373 30.51 22.76 -6.97
C CYS A 373 31.38 22.23 -5.81
N ASN A 374 31.31 20.91 -5.54
CA ASN A 374 32.10 20.28 -4.50
C ASN A 374 33.61 20.48 -4.73
N LEU A 375 34.10 20.34 -5.99
CA LEU A 375 35.48 20.61 -6.34
C LEU A 375 35.87 22.06 -6.05
N GLY A 376 35.02 23.02 -6.42
CA GLY A 376 35.26 24.43 -6.09
C GLY A 376 35.28 24.68 -4.58
N MET A 377 34.39 24.03 -3.82
CA MET A 377 34.38 24.12 -2.36
C MET A 377 35.63 23.55 -1.72
N ILE A 378 36.13 22.42 -2.20
CA ILE A 378 37.38 21.81 -1.71
C ILE A 378 38.57 22.74 -1.98
N GLU A 379 38.65 23.35 -3.17
CA GLU A 379 39.73 24.28 -3.52
C GLU A 379 39.83 25.43 -2.52
N TYR A 380 38.81 26.23 -2.34
CA TYR A 380 38.89 27.41 -1.46
C TYR A 380 38.98 27.04 0.02
N THR A 381 38.58 25.84 0.41
CA THR A 381 38.74 25.37 1.80
C THR A 381 40.18 24.94 2.09
N ARG A 382 40.89 24.41 1.07
CA ARG A 382 42.30 23.99 1.19
C ARG A 382 43.28 25.13 1.18
N SER A 383 43.00 26.18 0.42
CA SER A 383 43.95 27.25 0.18
C SER A 383 43.30 28.60 -0.08
N ILE A 384 43.84 29.63 0.56
CA ILE A 384 43.42 31.03 0.38
C ILE A 384 44.28 31.77 -0.66
N HIS A 385 45.20 31.08 -1.36
CA HIS A 385 45.97 31.70 -2.42
C HIS A 385 45.08 32.22 -3.56
N SER A 386 45.35 33.43 -4.05
CA SER A 386 44.51 34.11 -5.03
C SER A 386 44.21 33.24 -6.27
N ALA A 387 45.20 32.57 -6.84
CA ALA A 387 45.02 31.73 -8.01
C ALA A 387 44.05 30.52 -7.75
N VAL A 388 44.06 29.97 -6.55
CA VAL A 388 43.17 28.88 -6.15
C VAL A 388 41.74 29.40 -5.92
N LEU A 389 41.64 30.58 -5.30
CA LEU A 389 40.34 31.25 -5.12
C LEU A 389 39.73 31.65 -6.47
N ASP A 390 40.53 32.04 -7.46
CA ASP A 390 40.06 32.35 -8.81
C ASP A 390 39.50 31.09 -9.50
N SER A 391 40.21 29.97 -9.43
CA SER A 391 39.76 28.67 -9.95
C SER A 391 38.49 28.21 -9.31
N ALA A 392 38.38 28.26 -7.98
CA ALA A 392 37.18 27.91 -7.24
C ALA A 392 35.98 28.80 -7.62
N LEU A 393 36.22 30.10 -7.75
CA LEU A 393 35.20 31.08 -8.14
C LEU A 393 34.68 30.81 -9.55
N GLU A 394 35.54 30.50 -10.51
CA GLU A 394 35.16 30.16 -11.88
C GLU A 394 34.18 28.95 -11.89
N LYS A 395 34.55 27.87 -11.19
CA LYS A 395 33.69 26.66 -11.09
C LYS A 395 32.31 26.99 -10.51
N LEU A 396 32.29 27.75 -9.41
CA LEU A 396 31.01 28.09 -8.74
C LEU A 396 30.16 29.08 -9.56
N LEU A 397 30.76 29.99 -10.32
CA LEU A 397 30.03 30.87 -11.24
C LEU A 397 29.40 30.09 -12.39
N ILE A 398 30.08 29.07 -12.91
CA ILE A 398 29.53 28.16 -13.91
C ILE A 398 28.31 27.42 -13.34
N CYS A 399 28.43 26.87 -12.12
CA CYS A 399 27.30 26.21 -11.42
C CYS A 399 26.14 27.18 -11.17
N PHE A 400 26.45 28.40 -10.73
CA PHE A 400 25.44 29.43 -10.48
C PHE A 400 24.64 29.78 -11.74
N LYS A 401 25.34 29.97 -12.88
CA LYS A 401 24.72 30.25 -14.17
C LYS A 401 23.81 29.10 -14.63
N TYR A 402 24.24 27.85 -14.44
CA TYR A 402 23.43 26.68 -14.73
C TYR A 402 22.13 26.67 -13.89
N ALA A 403 22.27 26.89 -12.57
CA ALA A 403 21.11 26.93 -11.69
C ALA A 403 20.14 28.08 -12.00
N GLU A 404 20.70 29.24 -12.46
CA GLU A 404 19.90 30.38 -12.89
C GLU A 404 19.10 30.07 -14.16
N THR A 405 19.75 29.48 -15.16
CA THR A 405 19.14 29.12 -16.45
C THR A 405 18.04 28.07 -16.28
N ASN A 406 18.22 27.11 -15.37
CA ASN A 406 17.28 26.03 -15.13
C ASN A 406 16.30 26.33 -13.96
N VAL A 407 16.31 27.55 -13.44
CA VAL A 407 15.40 28.02 -12.35
C VAL A 407 15.53 27.17 -11.07
N LEU A 408 16.72 26.64 -10.79
CA LEU A 408 17.03 25.79 -9.63
C LEU A 408 17.36 26.69 -8.42
N LYS A 409 16.32 27.08 -7.66
CA LYS A 409 16.47 28.10 -6.60
C LYS A 409 17.30 27.63 -5.41
N SER A 410 17.20 26.37 -5.02
CA SER A 410 17.95 25.77 -3.91
C SER A 410 19.44 25.74 -4.23
N GLU A 411 19.78 25.20 -5.41
CA GLU A 411 21.15 25.12 -5.90
C GLU A 411 21.74 26.50 -6.11
N LYS A 412 20.96 27.43 -6.69
CA LYS A 412 21.37 28.83 -6.87
C LYS A 412 21.70 29.50 -5.53
N SER A 413 20.89 29.28 -4.50
CA SER A 413 21.12 29.77 -3.13
C SER A 413 22.43 29.20 -2.57
N HIS A 414 22.60 27.88 -2.68
CA HIS A 414 23.82 27.20 -2.23
C HIS A 414 25.07 27.75 -2.89
N TYR A 415 25.08 27.89 -4.23
CA TYR A 415 26.20 28.42 -4.96
C TYR A 415 26.47 29.89 -4.62
N ALA A 416 25.47 30.74 -4.52
CA ALA A 416 25.60 32.13 -4.14
C ALA A 416 26.29 32.31 -2.77
N ARG A 417 25.96 31.45 -1.79
CA ARG A 417 26.58 31.44 -0.46
C ARG A 417 28.09 31.22 -0.57
N HIS A 418 28.52 30.20 -1.31
CA HIS A 418 29.94 29.88 -1.47
C HIS A 418 30.70 30.93 -2.30
N ILE A 419 30.08 31.48 -3.35
CA ILE A 419 30.64 32.59 -4.12
C ILE A 419 30.86 33.82 -3.23
N SER A 420 29.88 34.15 -2.36
CA SER A 420 30.01 35.25 -1.39
C SER A 420 31.19 35.03 -0.44
N GLN A 421 31.40 33.79 0.03
CA GLN A 421 32.51 33.43 0.92
C GLN A 421 33.87 33.63 0.21
N ILE A 422 33.98 33.19 -1.06
CA ILE A 422 35.22 33.37 -1.82
C ILE A 422 35.54 34.88 -2.05
N TYR A 423 34.51 35.67 -2.42
CA TYR A 423 34.73 37.13 -2.55
C TYR A 423 35.11 37.80 -1.23
N THR A 424 34.59 37.30 -0.10
CA THR A 424 35.01 37.74 1.25
C THR A 424 36.48 37.42 1.51
N LEU A 425 36.96 36.22 1.15
CA LEU A 425 38.36 35.82 1.27
C LEU A 425 39.29 36.61 0.34
N LYS A 426 38.76 37.11 -0.79
CA LYS A 426 39.47 38.00 -1.73
C LYS A 426 39.39 39.47 -1.36
N GLU A 427 38.71 39.83 -0.24
CA GLU A 427 38.46 41.21 0.20
C GLU A 427 37.65 42.05 -0.80
N ASP A 428 36.97 41.41 -1.77
CA ASP A 428 36.02 42.07 -2.68
C ASP A 428 34.64 42.19 -2.04
N TRP A 429 34.53 43.12 -1.12
CA TRP A 429 33.29 43.34 -0.30
C TRP A 429 32.07 43.67 -1.13
N LYS A 430 32.25 44.32 -2.30
CA LYS A 430 31.12 44.66 -3.18
C LYS A 430 30.47 43.41 -3.76
N ASN A 431 31.24 42.53 -4.35
CA ASN A 431 30.74 41.29 -4.92
C ASN A 431 30.30 40.31 -3.82
N ALA A 432 31.02 40.22 -2.71
CA ALA A 432 30.61 39.46 -1.53
C ALA A 432 29.20 39.84 -1.07
N LEU A 433 28.93 41.16 -0.93
CA LEU A 433 27.60 41.65 -0.52
C LEU A 433 26.53 41.35 -1.58
N ASN A 434 26.84 41.47 -2.86
CA ASN A 434 25.88 41.19 -3.93
C ASN A 434 25.42 39.72 -3.90
N TYR A 435 26.35 38.77 -3.84
CA TYR A 435 25.98 37.34 -3.78
C TYR A 435 25.37 36.95 -2.44
N HIS A 436 25.77 37.60 -1.34
CA HIS A 436 25.12 37.42 -0.05
C HIS A 436 23.64 37.85 -0.08
N ARG A 437 23.31 38.95 -0.74
CA ARG A 437 21.92 39.37 -0.95
C ARG A 437 21.13 38.38 -1.78
N VAL A 438 21.72 37.85 -2.84
CA VAL A 438 21.09 36.79 -3.66
C VAL A 438 20.83 35.56 -2.80
N PHE A 439 21.81 35.07 -2.05
CA PHE A 439 21.68 33.97 -1.12
C PHE A 439 20.55 34.23 -0.13
N HIS A 440 20.59 35.36 0.58
CA HIS A 440 19.62 35.70 1.61
C HIS A 440 18.18 35.84 1.06
N SER A 441 18.00 36.44 -0.11
CA SER A 441 16.70 36.58 -0.75
C SER A 441 16.11 35.23 -1.14
N LEU A 442 16.93 34.32 -1.67
CA LEU A 442 16.51 32.96 -2.03
C LEU A 442 16.22 32.11 -0.78
N GLU A 443 17.04 32.22 0.27
CA GLU A 443 16.78 31.57 1.56
C GLU A 443 15.44 32.01 2.17
N LEU A 444 15.14 33.31 2.17
CA LEU A 444 13.85 33.81 2.63
C LEU A 444 12.69 33.27 1.78
N GLU A 445 12.87 33.21 0.47
CA GLU A 445 11.86 32.64 -0.42
C GLU A 445 11.64 31.14 -0.19
N LEU A 446 12.72 30.38 -0.04
CA LEU A 446 12.69 28.94 0.24
C LEU A 446 12.07 28.68 1.62
N ASN A 447 12.49 29.41 2.65
CA ASN A 447 11.90 29.29 4.00
C ASN A 447 10.43 29.66 4.00
N ASN A 448 10.01 30.73 3.31
CA ASN A 448 8.60 31.07 3.19
C ASN A 448 7.80 29.98 2.49
N ARG A 449 8.34 29.35 1.46
CA ARG A 449 7.71 28.16 0.83
C ARG A 449 7.58 27.01 1.81
N ASP A 450 8.60 26.78 2.63
CA ASP A 450 8.54 25.72 3.64
C ASP A 450 7.51 26.04 4.73
N TYR A 451 7.39 27.31 5.16
CA TYR A 451 6.32 27.73 6.08
C TYR A 451 4.93 27.60 5.47
N VAL A 452 4.74 28.03 4.22
CA VAL A 452 3.47 27.85 3.50
C VAL A 452 3.17 26.35 3.38
N ARG A 453 4.14 25.55 2.99
CA ARG A 453 4.01 24.10 2.90
C ARG A 453 3.68 23.46 4.25
N GLN A 454 4.32 23.90 5.34
CA GLN A 454 3.99 23.42 6.69
C GLN A 454 2.57 23.82 7.09
N ALA A 455 2.12 25.03 6.75
CA ALA A 455 0.76 25.46 6.99
C ALA A 455 -0.27 24.63 6.19
N GLU A 456 0.02 24.36 4.91
CA GLU A 456 -0.78 23.47 4.07
C GLU A 456 -0.84 22.05 4.65
N ILE A 457 0.29 21.52 5.14
CA ILE A 457 0.38 20.22 5.82
C ILE A 457 -0.50 20.22 7.09
N ILE A 458 -0.43 21.26 7.90
CA ILE A 458 -1.25 21.39 9.13
C ILE A 458 -2.73 21.42 8.78
N GLU A 459 -3.11 22.22 7.78
CA GLU A 459 -4.50 22.30 7.32
C GLU A 459 -4.98 20.98 6.75
N TYR A 460 -4.15 20.32 5.97
CA TYR A 460 -4.41 18.99 5.42
C TYR A 460 -4.60 17.94 6.54
N ASN A 461 -3.68 17.87 7.50
CA ASN A 461 -3.81 16.97 8.65
C ASN A 461 -5.10 17.22 9.44
N ARG A 462 -5.52 18.48 9.55
CA ARG A 462 -6.80 18.85 10.18
C ARG A 462 -8.00 18.32 9.38
N LYS A 463 -7.96 18.43 8.05
CA LYS A 463 -9.02 17.87 7.18
C LYS A 463 -9.09 16.35 7.32
N LEU A 464 -7.94 15.67 7.32
CA LEU A 464 -7.86 14.22 7.52
C LEU A 464 -8.45 13.81 8.86
N MET A 465 -8.05 14.47 9.94
CA MET A 465 -8.55 14.18 11.28
C MET A 465 -10.07 14.31 11.34
N ASN A 466 -10.64 15.31 10.65
CA ASN A 466 -12.09 15.50 10.57
C ASN A 466 -12.78 14.35 9.79
N VAL A 467 -12.17 13.86 8.70
CA VAL A 467 -12.68 12.72 7.94
C VAL A 467 -12.62 11.44 8.77
N GLU A 468 -11.49 11.17 9.42
CA GLU A 468 -11.32 10.02 10.31
C GLU A 468 -12.33 10.05 11.47
N LEU A 469 -12.51 11.20 12.09
CA LEU A 469 -13.48 11.39 13.17
C LEU A 469 -14.92 11.13 12.69
N LYS A 470 -15.27 11.62 11.49
CA LYS A 470 -16.58 11.37 10.89
C LYS A 470 -16.81 9.89 10.63
N GLN A 471 -15.82 9.20 10.04
CA GLN A 471 -15.89 7.75 9.81
C GLN A 471 -16.03 6.96 11.11
N GLN A 472 -15.26 7.32 12.15
CA GLN A 472 -15.38 6.70 13.47
C GLN A 472 -16.77 6.90 14.08
N THR A 473 -17.34 8.10 13.94
CA THR A 473 -18.67 8.42 14.42
C THR A 473 -19.74 7.62 13.69
N GLU A 474 -19.65 7.51 12.36
CA GLU A 474 -20.55 6.71 11.53
C GLU A 474 -20.46 5.22 11.87
N MET A 475 -19.24 4.70 12.03
CA MET A 475 -19.01 3.30 12.43
C MET A 475 -19.54 3.01 13.84
N SER A 476 -19.39 3.96 14.77
CA SER A 476 -19.94 3.85 16.12
C SER A 476 -21.47 3.82 16.10
N ALA A 477 -22.09 4.70 15.32
CA ALA A 477 -23.56 4.75 15.15
C ALA A 477 -24.09 3.44 14.53
N LEU A 478 -23.41 2.91 13.51
CA LEU A 478 -23.79 1.62 12.90
C LEU A 478 -23.67 0.45 13.88
N ARG A 479 -22.62 0.44 14.71
CA ARG A 479 -22.48 -0.60 15.76
C ARG A 479 -23.58 -0.49 16.81
N GLU A 480 -23.95 0.70 17.21
CA GLU A 480 -25.03 0.94 18.17
C GLU A 480 -26.38 0.49 17.60
N GLN A 481 -26.67 0.81 16.32
CA GLN A 481 -27.85 0.33 15.62
C GLN A 481 -27.89 -1.21 15.53
N ALA A 482 -26.78 -1.84 15.18
CA ALA A 482 -26.68 -3.30 15.13
C ALA A 482 -26.93 -3.91 16.52
N LYS A 483 -26.37 -3.31 17.59
CA LYS A 483 -26.60 -3.76 18.96
C LYS A 483 -28.08 -3.67 19.36
N LEU A 484 -28.74 -2.55 19.07
CA LEU A 484 -30.17 -2.37 19.34
C LEU A 484 -31.03 -3.41 18.61
N LEU A 485 -30.66 -3.76 17.36
CA LEU A 485 -31.36 -4.83 16.64
C LEU A 485 -31.20 -6.20 17.32
N HIS A 486 -30.01 -6.51 17.80
CA HIS A 486 -29.75 -7.76 18.54
C HIS A 486 -30.43 -7.81 19.92
N ASP A 487 -30.63 -6.65 20.56
CA ASP A 487 -31.35 -6.58 21.84
C ASP A 487 -32.87 -6.77 21.68
N ILE A 488 -33.41 -6.50 20.48
CA ILE A 488 -34.85 -6.57 20.19
C ILE A 488 -35.26 -7.87 19.46
N LEU A 489 -34.38 -8.39 18.60
CA LEU A 489 -34.64 -9.51 17.69
C LEU A 489 -33.68 -10.67 17.95
N PRO A 490 -34.14 -11.93 17.72
CA PRO A 490 -33.22 -13.07 17.69
C PRO A 490 -32.04 -12.82 16.76
N SER A 491 -30.83 -13.25 17.20
CA SER A 491 -29.57 -12.95 16.50
C SER A 491 -29.56 -13.33 15.02
N THR A 492 -30.21 -14.42 14.66
CA THR A 492 -30.37 -14.88 13.27
C THR A 492 -31.18 -13.91 12.42
N ILE A 493 -32.27 -13.38 12.97
CA ILE A 493 -33.12 -12.39 12.28
C ILE A 493 -32.42 -11.04 12.19
N ALA A 494 -31.80 -10.60 13.28
CA ALA A 494 -31.01 -9.34 13.31
C ALA A 494 -29.93 -9.35 12.25
N ASN A 495 -29.16 -10.43 12.10
CA ASN A 495 -28.12 -10.57 11.08
C ASN A 495 -28.67 -10.52 9.66
N ARG A 496 -29.81 -11.09 9.38
CA ARG A 496 -30.48 -11.06 8.06
C ARG A 496 -30.93 -9.64 7.69
N ILE A 497 -31.48 -8.91 8.66
CA ILE A 497 -31.88 -7.50 8.47
C ILE A 497 -30.65 -6.63 8.24
N ILE A 498 -29.58 -6.83 8.99
CA ILE A 498 -28.29 -6.13 8.80
C ILE A 498 -27.69 -6.44 7.42
N ALA A 499 -27.87 -7.67 6.92
CA ALA A 499 -27.47 -8.06 5.57
C ALA A 499 -28.36 -7.48 4.45
N GLY A 500 -29.41 -6.70 4.80
CA GLY A 500 -30.25 -5.98 3.85
C GLY A 500 -31.55 -6.70 3.45
N GLU A 501 -31.93 -7.77 4.13
CA GLU A 501 -33.17 -8.48 3.86
C GLU A 501 -34.38 -7.68 4.38
N LYS A 502 -35.28 -7.28 3.48
CA LYS A 502 -36.36 -6.33 3.79
C LYS A 502 -37.66 -7.01 4.32
N SER A 503 -37.82 -8.30 4.11
CA SER A 503 -39.01 -9.05 4.54
C SER A 503 -38.60 -10.47 4.90
N ILE A 504 -38.81 -10.83 6.15
CA ILE A 504 -38.53 -12.18 6.66
C ILE A 504 -39.85 -12.79 7.08
N ALA A 505 -40.33 -13.76 6.31
CA ALA A 505 -41.48 -14.56 6.63
C ALA A 505 -41.20 -16.01 6.22
N GLU A 506 -41.19 -16.90 7.18
CA GLU A 506 -40.87 -18.32 6.97
C GLU A 506 -41.91 -19.19 7.65
N GLU A 507 -42.39 -20.21 6.95
CA GLU A 507 -43.25 -21.23 7.52
C GLU A 507 -42.38 -22.35 8.12
N THR A 508 -42.59 -22.61 9.41
CA THR A 508 -41.90 -23.70 10.09
C THR A 508 -42.94 -24.72 10.56
N GLN A 509 -42.80 -25.99 10.11
CA GLN A 509 -43.80 -27.03 10.27
C GLN A 509 -43.89 -27.63 11.69
N SER A 510 -42.83 -27.50 12.50
CA SER A 510 -42.69 -28.23 13.75
C SER A 510 -42.11 -27.34 14.86
N VAL A 511 -42.98 -26.62 15.53
CA VAL A 511 -42.63 -25.62 16.56
C VAL A 511 -43.55 -25.80 17.77
N SER A 512 -43.04 -25.55 18.98
CA SER A 512 -43.86 -25.41 20.18
C SER A 512 -43.87 -23.99 20.66
N ILE A 513 -45.02 -23.43 20.91
CA ILE A 513 -45.24 -22.09 21.43
C ILE A 513 -45.72 -22.17 22.88
N PHE A 514 -45.17 -21.29 23.70
CA PHE A 514 -45.51 -21.13 25.11
C PHE A 514 -46.07 -19.73 25.35
N PHE A 515 -47.18 -19.69 26.06
CA PHE A 515 -47.75 -18.48 26.64
C PHE A 515 -47.97 -18.68 28.13
N SER A 516 -47.60 -17.68 28.92
CA SER A 516 -48.02 -17.63 30.31
C SER A 516 -48.61 -16.27 30.66
N ASP A 517 -49.45 -16.24 31.64
CA ASP A 517 -50.21 -15.10 32.12
C ASP A 517 -50.36 -15.17 33.64
N ILE A 518 -50.34 -14.03 34.33
CA ILE A 518 -50.46 -14.01 35.81
C ILE A 518 -51.94 -13.94 36.21
N VAL A 519 -52.36 -14.89 37.03
CA VAL A 519 -53.77 -14.97 37.48
C VAL A 519 -54.13 -13.77 38.36
N GLY A 520 -55.14 -13.03 37.96
CA GLY A 520 -55.62 -11.86 38.71
C GLY A 520 -54.66 -10.67 38.69
N PHE A 521 -53.80 -10.56 37.65
CA PHE A 521 -52.77 -9.49 37.53
C PHE A 521 -53.36 -8.10 37.70
N THR A 522 -54.50 -7.77 37.10
CA THR A 522 -55.15 -6.48 37.22
C THR A 522 -55.38 -6.07 38.69
N THR A 523 -55.86 -6.98 39.51
CA THR A 523 -56.10 -6.74 40.94
C THR A 523 -54.78 -6.62 41.71
N ILE A 524 -53.75 -7.33 41.32
CA ILE A 524 -52.40 -7.22 41.89
C ILE A 524 -51.81 -5.86 41.52
N ALA A 525 -51.92 -5.45 40.26
CA ALA A 525 -51.40 -4.22 39.72
C ALA A 525 -52.01 -2.97 40.40
N GLU A 526 -53.34 -3.01 40.72
CA GLU A 526 -53.99 -1.94 41.44
C GLU A 526 -53.51 -1.78 42.90
N SER A 527 -52.90 -2.80 43.49
CA SER A 527 -52.42 -2.81 44.88
C SER A 527 -50.96 -2.46 45.08
N ILE A 528 -50.20 -2.25 43.98
CA ILE A 528 -48.73 -2.05 43.99
C ILE A 528 -48.39 -0.79 43.23
N ALA A 529 -47.36 -0.02 43.70
CA ALA A 529 -46.89 1.14 42.98
C ALA A 529 -46.29 0.73 41.58
N PRO A 530 -46.55 1.48 40.50
CA PRO A 530 -46.13 1.11 39.14
C PRO A 530 -44.63 0.80 39.02
N SER A 531 -43.78 1.53 39.72
CA SER A 531 -42.32 1.28 39.72
C SER A 531 -41.91 -0.05 40.38
N GLU A 532 -42.61 -0.43 41.45
CA GLU A 532 -42.42 -1.74 42.11
C GLU A 532 -42.96 -2.87 41.27
N LEU A 533 -44.11 -2.67 40.61
CA LEU A 533 -44.70 -3.63 39.72
C LEU A 533 -43.77 -3.98 38.56
N VAL A 534 -43.21 -2.97 37.90
CA VAL A 534 -42.21 -3.18 36.81
C VAL A 534 -40.97 -3.90 37.33
N LYS A 535 -40.52 -3.62 38.53
CA LYS A 535 -39.37 -4.27 39.14
C LYS A 535 -39.65 -5.78 39.35
N TYR A 536 -40.80 -6.12 39.95
CA TYR A 536 -41.18 -7.52 40.15
C TYR A 536 -41.39 -8.30 38.84
N LEU A 537 -42.00 -7.66 37.82
CA LEU A 537 -42.13 -8.27 36.50
C LEU A 537 -40.78 -8.54 35.87
N ASN A 538 -39.85 -7.58 35.95
CA ASN A 538 -38.48 -7.76 35.42
C ASN A 538 -37.75 -8.90 36.15
N GLU A 539 -37.87 -9.01 37.47
CA GLU A 539 -37.27 -10.10 38.23
C GLU A 539 -37.88 -11.46 37.83
N LEU A 540 -39.19 -11.54 37.68
CA LEU A 540 -39.90 -12.75 37.27
C LEU A 540 -39.50 -13.17 35.85
N PHE A 541 -39.54 -12.22 34.91
CA PHE A 541 -39.24 -12.54 33.51
C PHE A 541 -37.72 -12.80 33.29
N SER A 542 -36.84 -12.19 34.09
CA SER A 542 -35.43 -12.56 34.07
C SER A 542 -35.17 -14.00 34.52
N MET A 543 -35.97 -14.50 35.49
CA MET A 543 -35.90 -15.92 35.86
C MET A 543 -36.40 -16.80 34.71
N PHE A 544 -37.50 -16.41 34.03
CA PHE A 544 -37.99 -17.13 32.86
C PHE A 544 -37.00 -17.15 31.72
N ASP A 545 -36.32 -16.04 31.45
CA ASP A 545 -35.26 -15.92 30.45
C ASP A 545 -34.08 -16.89 30.73
N ASN A 546 -33.66 -17.01 31.98
CA ASN A 546 -32.62 -17.94 32.38
C ASN A 546 -33.04 -19.42 32.19
N ILE A 547 -34.28 -19.74 32.50
CA ILE A 547 -34.82 -21.10 32.31
C ILE A 547 -34.98 -21.37 30.80
N ALA A 548 -35.48 -20.41 30.04
CA ALA A 548 -35.59 -20.50 28.58
C ALA A 548 -34.25 -20.82 27.93
N HIS A 549 -33.21 -20.09 28.31
CA HIS A 549 -31.85 -20.32 27.82
C HIS A 549 -31.33 -21.72 28.16
N LYS A 550 -31.57 -22.21 29.39
CA LYS A 550 -31.20 -23.56 29.84
C LYS A 550 -31.81 -24.66 29.00
N HIS A 551 -33.08 -24.51 28.59
CA HIS A 551 -33.81 -25.49 27.77
C HIS A 551 -33.67 -25.22 26.25
N GLY A 552 -32.90 -24.18 25.85
CA GLY A 552 -32.73 -23.79 24.45
C GLY A 552 -34.03 -23.32 23.81
N ILE A 553 -34.82 -22.57 24.56
CA ILE A 553 -36.09 -21.98 24.15
C ILE A 553 -35.86 -20.50 23.88
N GLU A 554 -36.40 -20.01 22.79
CA GLU A 554 -36.24 -18.61 22.35
C GLU A 554 -37.39 -17.78 22.91
N LYS A 555 -37.05 -16.70 23.63
CA LYS A 555 -38.03 -15.70 24.03
C LYS A 555 -38.45 -14.87 22.83
N ILE A 556 -39.75 -14.73 22.63
CA ILE A 556 -40.29 -13.89 21.56
C ILE A 556 -40.52 -12.48 22.06
N LYS A 557 -41.35 -12.33 23.09
CA LYS A 557 -41.69 -11.04 23.71
C LYS A 557 -42.47 -11.22 25.02
N THR A 558 -42.55 -10.13 25.76
CA THR A 558 -43.50 -9.97 26.87
C THR A 558 -44.62 -9.02 26.45
N ILE A 559 -45.84 -9.30 26.82
CA ILE A 559 -47.03 -8.48 26.55
C ILE A 559 -47.76 -8.25 27.88
N GLY A 560 -47.45 -7.10 28.50
CA GLY A 560 -47.95 -6.84 29.86
C GLY A 560 -47.39 -7.85 30.87
N ASP A 561 -48.25 -8.66 31.46
CA ASP A 561 -47.90 -9.74 32.39
C ASP A 561 -47.78 -11.12 31.73
N SER A 562 -47.86 -11.13 30.40
CA SER A 562 -47.76 -12.38 29.63
C SER A 562 -46.35 -12.56 29.09
N TYR A 563 -45.82 -13.77 29.13
CA TYR A 563 -44.55 -14.18 28.57
C TYR A 563 -44.76 -15.14 27.41
N MET A 564 -44.16 -14.82 26.24
CA MET A 564 -44.24 -15.64 25.04
C MET A 564 -42.86 -16.17 24.67
N ALA A 565 -42.80 -17.50 24.47
CA ALA A 565 -41.57 -18.17 24.06
C ALA A 565 -41.84 -19.26 23.03
N VAL A 566 -40.81 -19.67 22.30
CA VAL A 566 -40.90 -20.64 21.22
C VAL A 566 -39.75 -21.63 21.26
N CYS A 567 -39.97 -22.87 20.86
CA CYS A 567 -38.95 -23.88 20.66
C CYS A 567 -39.10 -24.51 19.27
N GLY A 568 -37.97 -24.61 18.54
CA GLY A 568 -37.94 -25.09 17.16
C GLY A 568 -37.73 -23.98 16.13
N ILE A 569 -37.55 -22.73 16.57
CA ILE A 569 -37.14 -21.55 15.80
C ILE A 569 -36.06 -20.82 16.63
N PRO A 570 -35.00 -20.24 16.00
CA PRO A 570 -34.65 -20.26 14.58
C PRO A 570 -34.03 -21.59 14.14
N GLU A 571 -33.65 -22.43 15.07
CA GLU A 571 -33.07 -23.74 14.80
C GLU A 571 -34.13 -24.83 15.02
N HIS A 572 -34.30 -25.71 14.02
CA HIS A 572 -35.18 -26.84 14.12
C HIS A 572 -34.72 -27.81 15.22
N LYS A 573 -35.64 -28.15 16.18
CA LYS A 573 -35.37 -29.09 17.27
C LYS A 573 -36.42 -30.20 17.24
N HIS A 574 -36.00 -31.43 17.02
CA HIS A 574 -36.91 -32.57 16.97
C HIS A 574 -37.64 -32.85 18.30
N ASP A 575 -37.02 -32.45 19.42
CA ASP A 575 -37.55 -32.61 20.79
C ASP A 575 -38.24 -31.35 21.33
N HIS A 576 -38.65 -30.42 20.43
CA HIS A 576 -39.23 -29.12 20.79
C HIS A 576 -40.39 -29.21 21.77
N ALA A 577 -41.28 -30.21 21.63
CA ALA A 577 -42.42 -30.38 22.50
C ALA A 577 -42.03 -30.88 23.91
N LEU A 578 -41.05 -31.76 24.01
CA LEU A 578 -40.52 -32.25 25.30
C LEU A 578 -39.82 -31.11 26.06
N ARG A 579 -38.92 -30.37 25.37
CA ARG A 579 -38.22 -29.20 25.95
C ARG A 579 -39.21 -28.17 26.45
N MET A 580 -40.25 -27.89 25.70
CA MET A 580 -41.29 -26.94 26.07
C MET A 580 -42.07 -27.40 27.32
N ALA A 581 -42.36 -28.70 27.45
CA ALA A 581 -43.00 -29.24 28.61
C ALA A 581 -42.10 -29.19 29.87
N GLU A 582 -40.81 -29.49 29.73
CA GLU A 582 -39.82 -29.36 30.81
C GLU A 582 -39.66 -27.92 31.26
N PHE A 583 -39.57 -26.99 30.31
CA PHE A 583 -39.54 -25.55 30.56
C PHE A 583 -40.75 -25.08 31.33
N ALA A 584 -41.97 -25.44 30.89
CA ALA A 584 -43.19 -25.06 31.57
C ALA A 584 -43.27 -25.61 33.01
N LYS A 585 -42.80 -26.84 33.23
CA LYS A 585 -42.72 -27.44 34.56
C LYS A 585 -41.75 -26.67 35.49
N GLU A 586 -40.58 -26.28 34.96
CA GLU A 586 -39.58 -25.52 35.73
C GLU A 586 -40.07 -24.10 36.02
N ILE A 587 -40.77 -23.44 35.07
CA ILE A 587 -41.44 -22.15 35.25
C ILE A 587 -42.45 -22.21 36.39
N LEU A 588 -43.32 -23.23 36.40
CA LEU A 588 -44.29 -23.42 37.49
C LEU A 588 -43.63 -23.61 38.85
N CYS A 589 -42.54 -24.38 38.91
CA CYS A 589 -41.79 -24.57 40.16
C CYS A 589 -41.18 -23.25 40.66
N CYS A 590 -40.56 -22.47 39.80
CA CYS A 590 -39.97 -21.19 40.13
C CYS A 590 -41.02 -20.16 40.56
N THR A 591 -42.13 -20.09 39.87
CA THR A 591 -43.23 -19.15 40.17
C THR A 591 -43.83 -19.43 41.53
N ASN A 592 -44.02 -20.70 41.92
CA ASN A 592 -44.52 -21.09 43.24
C ASN A 592 -43.63 -20.62 44.40
N ALA A 593 -42.35 -20.38 44.13
CA ALA A 593 -41.37 -19.83 45.09
C ALA A 593 -41.27 -18.30 45.05
N PHE A 594 -41.84 -17.67 44.04
CA PHE A 594 -41.73 -16.22 43.82
C PHE A 594 -42.84 -15.46 44.56
N LEU A 595 -42.47 -14.35 45.20
CA LEU A 595 -43.41 -13.50 45.94
C LEU A 595 -43.49 -12.12 45.31
N PHE A 596 -44.70 -11.67 45.00
CA PHE A 596 -45.01 -10.29 44.69
C PHE A 596 -45.41 -9.58 45.98
N LYS A 597 -44.49 -8.83 46.58
CA LYS A 597 -44.72 -8.10 47.83
C LYS A 597 -45.42 -9.00 48.90
N ASP A 598 -44.75 -10.11 49.24
CA ASP A 598 -45.22 -11.11 50.20
C ASP A 598 -46.46 -11.92 49.80
N LYS A 599 -47.00 -11.73 48.59
CA LYS A 599 -48.10 -12.53 48.06
C LYS A 599 -47.60 -13.56 47.06
N LYS A 600 -48.05 -14.78 47.16
CA LYS A 600 -47.85 -15.82 46.16
C LYS A 600 -48.64 -15.45 44.90
N ILE A 601 -47.98 -15.66 43.76
CA ILE A 601 -48.64 -15.52 42.44
C ILE A 601 -48.93 -16.89 41.86
N GLU A 602 -49.99 -16.95 41.08
CA GLU A 602 -50.33 -18.10 40.24
C GLU A 602 -50.20 -17.67 38.78
N ILE A 603 -49.75 -18.60 37.94
CA ILE A 603 -49.69 -18.37 36.49
C ILE A 603 -50.53 -19.42 35.75
N ARG A 604 -51.08 -18.99 34.64
CA ARG A 604 -51.67 -19.88 33.64
C ARG A 604 -50.66 -20.09 32.51
N ILE A 605 -50.54 -21.32 32.07
CA ILE A 605 -49.66 -21.68 30.96
C ILE A 605 -50.46 -22.36 29.87
N GLY A 606 -50.26 -21.90 28.65
CA GLY A 606 -50.74 -22.54 27.43
C GLY A 606 -49.58 -22.98 26.56
N ILE A 607 -49.60 -24.20 26.09
CA ILE A 607 -48.61 -24.74 25.15
C ILE A 607 -49.35 -25.24 23.91
N HIS A 608 -48.86 -24.89 22.74
CA HIS A 608 -49.34 -25.43 21.48
C HIS A 608 -48.16 -25.89 20.63
N ALA A 609 -48.33 -26.99 19.91
CA ALA A 609 -47.31 -27.49 18.96
C ALA A 609 -47.96 -27.67 17.57
N GLY A 610 -47.30 -27.15 16.55
CA GLY A 610 -47.78 -27.18 15.16
C GLY A 610 -46.99 -26.23 14.24
N PRO A 611 -47.47 -26.08 12.99
CA PRO A 611 -46.87 -25.15 12.05
C PRO A 611 -47.12 -23.69 12.44
N VAL A 612 -46.16 -22.82 12.18
CA VAL A 612 -46.23 -21.36 12.39
C VAL A 612 -45.62 -20.63 11.21
N VAL A 613 -46.09 -19.39 11.00
CA VAL A 613 -45.50 -18.46 10.02
C VAL A 613 -44.98 -17.25 10.75
#